data_0fb142914458b5c42253845556708f20
#
_entry.id   0fb142914458b5c42253845556708f20
#
_cell.length_a   1.000
_cell.length_b   1.000
_cell.length_c   1.000
_cell.angle_alpha   90.00
_cell.angle_beta   90.00
_cell.angle_gamma   90.00
#
_symmetry.space_group_name_H-M   'P 1'
#
loop_
_entity.id
_entity.type
_entity.pdbx_description
1 polymer ?
#
loop_
_entity_poly.entity_id
_entity_poly.type
_entity_poly.pdbx_seq_one_letter_code
_entity_poly.pdbx_strand_id
1 'polypeptide(L)'
;MSSPLDDLGEQKPREECGVFAVWAPEEEVAKLTFYGLFALQHRGQEAAGIAVGDGQQTIVFKDLGLVNQVFDEQTLQAMQGNVAIGHTRYSTTGASTWENAQPMFRSMGEDTGVALAHNGNLVNTTALLRRAIQLGIMSENELDGCTSDTDIVASLLAHTAVKHGLEDAALHLLPKVEGAYCFVMCDNDTIYAARDPYGVCLLYTSDAADDMQCV
;
A
#
# COMPACT_ATOMS: atom_id res chain seq x y z
N MET A 1 -32.41 -28.92 -23.88
CA MET A 1 -32.48 -27.45 -23.91
C MET A 1 -32.07 -26.97 -22.54
N SER A 2 -30.79 -26.59 -22.38
CA SER A 2 -30.26 -25.98 -21.17
C SER A 2 -30.80 -24.56 -21.04
N SER A 3 -31.21 -24.20 -19.82
CA SER A 3 -31.74 -22.87 -19.50
C SER A 3 -30.63 -21.81 -19.69
N PRO A 4 -30.94 -20.60 -20.21
CA PRO A 4 -30.00 -19.48 -20.28
C PRO A 4 -29.50 -18.97 -18.90
N LEU A 5 -29.99 -19.51 -17.80
CA LEU A 5 -29.63 -19.17 -16.44
C LEU A 5 -28.49 -20.03 -15.87
N ASP A 6 -28.09 -21.11 -16.58
CA ASP A 6 -27.02 -22.00 -16.13
C ASP A 6 -25.60 -21.44 -16.41
N ASP A 7 -25.50 -20.28 -17.10
CA ASP A 7 -24.24 -19.63 -17.48
C ASP A 7 -23.92 -18.38 -16.66
N LEU A 8 -24.66 -18.15 -15.57
CA LEU A 8 -24.20 -17.25 -14.51
C LEU A 8 -23.20 -18.03 -13.66
N GLY A 9 -22.01 -18.25 -14.24
CA GLY A 9 -20.89 -18.79 -13.49
C GLY A 9 -20.80 -18.00 -12.19
N GLU A 10 -20.81 -18.72 -11.07
CA GLU A 10 -20.53 -18.15 -9.75
C GLU A 10 -19.23 -17.32 -9.89
N GLN A 11 -19.38 -16.03 -10.04
CA GLN A 11 -18.25 -15.12 -9.86
C GLN A 11 -17.96 -15.19 -8.36
N LYS A 12 -17.09 -16.13 -7.98
CA LYS A 12 -16.49 -16.11 -6.65
C LYS A 12 -15.95 -14.69 -6.44
N PRO A 13 -16.20 -14.10 -5.25
CA PRO A 13 -15.57 -12.83 -4.93
C PRO A 13 -14.08 -12.95 -5.25
N ARG A 14 -13.56 -12.08 -6.12
CA ARG A 14 -12.14 -12.10 -6.43
C ARG A 14 -11.42 -11.67 -5.17
N GLU A 15 -10.43 -12.46 -4.78
CA GLU A 15 -9.54 -12.10 -3.69
C GLU A 15 -8.88 -10.76 -4.06
N GLU A 16 -8.79 -9.88 -3.08
CA GLU A 16 -8.23 -8.54 -3.24
C GLU A 16 -7.07 -8.40 -2.26
N CYS A 17 -6.09 -7.53 -2.57
CA CYS A 17 -4.95 -7.26 -1.70
C CYS A 17 -5.37 -6.96 -0.25
N GLY A 18 -4.49 -7.23 0.70
CA GLY A 18 -4.64 -6.82 2.10
C GLY A 18 -3.70 -5.67 2.42
N VAL A 19 -4.18 -4.65 3.13
CA VAL A 19 -3.38 -3.57 3.69
C VAL A 19 -3.53 -3.52 5.19
N PHE A 20 -2.46 -3.18 5.89
CA PHE A 20 -2.43 -3.04 7.34
C PHE A 20 -1.56 -1.85 7.71
N ALA A 21 -1.91 -1.14 8.79
CA ALA A 21 -1.10 -0.07 9.35
C ALA A 21 -1.25 -0.03 10.86
N VAL A 22 -0.18 0.29 11.57
CA VAL A 22 -0.17 0.43 13.02
C VAL A 22 0.80 1.53 13.45
N TRP A 23 0.35 2.35 14.39
CA TRP A 23 1.18 3.26 15.17
C TRP A 23 1.14 2.77 16.62
N ALA A 24 2.27 2.34 17.14
CA ALA A 24 2.40 1.78 18.46
C ALA A 24 3.82 2.03 19.00
N PRO A 25 4.10 3.23 19.54
CA PRO A 25 5.38 3.49 20.17
C PRO A 25 5.56 2.52 21.36
N GLU A 26 6.77 2.05 21.56
CA GLU A 26 7.16 1.06 22.60
C GLU A 26 6.76 -0.40 22.29
N GLU A 27 6.13 -0.68 21.13
CA GLU A 27 5.76 -2.02 20.70
C GLU A 27 6.57 -2.47 19.48
N GLU A 28 6.62 -3.77 19.21
CA GLU A 28 7.25 -4.34 18.03
C GLU A 28 6.32 -4.18 16.81
N VAL A 29 6.25 -2.96 16.22
CA VAL A 29 5.31 -2.62 15.13
C VAL A 29 5.46 -3.51 13.91
N ALA A 30 6.69 -3.96 13.59
CA ALA A 30 6.93 -4.91 12.50
C ALA A 30 6.22 -6.25 12.77
N LYS A 31 6.28 -6.73 14.00
CA LYS A 31 5.66 -7.99 14.43
C LYS A 31 4.14 -7.88 14.48
N LEU A 32 3.61 -6.75 14.96
CA LEU A 32 2.17 -6.47 14.92
C LEU A 32 1.68 -6.46 13.47
N THR A 33 2.43 -5.82 12.57
CA THR A 33 2.12 -5.78 11.14
C THR A 33 2.20 -7.17 10.51
N PHE A 34 3.21 -7.97 10.86
CA PHE A 34 3.30 -9.37 10.43
C PHE A 34 2.03 -10.16 10.78
N TYR A 35 1.56 -10.08 12.03
CA TYR A 35 0.33 -10.77 12.44
C TYR A 35 -0.91 -10.24 11.72
N GLY A 36 -1.00 -8.92 11.53
CA GLY A 36 -2.07 -8.31 10.73
C GLY A 36 -2.09 -8.84 9.29
N LEU A 37 -0.93 -8.88 8.63
CA LEU A 37 -0.80 -9.42 7.27
C LEU A 37 -1.05 -10.92 7.22
N PHE A 38 -0.62 -11.67 8.23
CA PHE A 38 -0.88 -13.11 8.31
C PHE A 38 -2.38 -13.40 8.41
N ALA A 39 -3.14 -12.61 9.18
CA ALA A 39 -4.59 -12.69 9.22
C ALA A 39 -5.24 -12.33 7.87
N LEU A 40 -4.61 -11.42 7.09
CA LEU A 40 -5.05 -11.01 5.76
C LEU A 40 -4.49 -11.90 4.63
N GLN A 41 -3.73 -12.95 4.93
CA GLN A 41 -3.05 -13.80 3.93
C GLN A 41 -4.00 -14.40 2.89
N HIS A 42 -5.25 -14.67 3.28
CA HIS A 42 -6.29 -15.16 2.36
C HIS A 42 -6.64 -14.16 1.25
N ARG A 43 -6.29 -12.88 1.41
CA ARG A 43 -6.52 -11.81 0.42
C ARG A 43 -5.37 -11.65 -0.58
N GLY A 44 -4.14 -12.07 -0.22
CA GLY A 44 -2.98 -11.95 -1.11
C GLY A 44 -1.90 -12.98 -0.79
N GLN A 45 -1.47 -13.74 -1.80
CA GLN A 45 -0.57 -14.88 -1.63
C GLN A 45 0.68 -14.83 -2.52
N GLU A 46 0.87 -13.75 -3.27
CA GLU A 46 1.94 -13.64 -4.26
C GLU A 46 3.18 -12.91 -3.75
N ALA A 47 2.96 -11.88 -2.94
CA ALA A 47 4.02 -11.11 -2.33
C ALA A 47 3.55 -10.53 -1.01
N ALA A 48 4.49 -10.25 -0.11
CA ALA A 48 4.26 -9.56 1.14
C ALA A 48 5.35 -8.51 1.38
N GLY A 49 5.01 -7.43 2.07
CA GLY A 49 5.95 -6.39 2.41
C GLY A 49 5.52 -5.59 3.62
N ILE A 50 6.51 -5.08 4.34
CA ILE A 50 6.35 -4.20 5.51
C ILE A 50 7.29 -3.02 5.35
N ALA A 51 6.81 -1.82 5.69
CA ALA A 51 7.63 -0.63 5.87
C ALA A 51 7.48 -0.18 7.32
N VAL A 52 8.59 0.20 7.94
CA VAL A 52 8.66 0.66 9.36
C VAL A 52 9.39 1.98 9.43
N GLY A 53 8.80 2.97 10.09
CA GLY A 53 9.40 4.26 10.40
C GLY A 53 9.78 4.36 11.87
N ASP A 54 10.99 4.89 12.13
CA ASP A 54 11.56 5.06 13.47
C ASP A 54 11.65 6.53 13.93
N GLY A 55 11.10 7.45 13.12
CA GLY A 55 11.20 8.90 13.32
C GLY A 55 12.39 9.55 12.62
N GLN A 56 13.37 8.78 12.15
CA GLN A 56 14.53 9.27 11.42
C GLN A 56 14.59 8.73 9.99
N GLN A 57 14.25 7.45 9.82
CA GLN A 57 14.31 6.75 8.54
C GLN A 57 13.11 5.80 8.40
N THR A 58 12.89 5.35 7.17
CA THR A 58 11.92 4.30 6.86
C THR A 58 12.66 3.09 6.29
N ILE A 59 12.49 1.93 6.93
CA ILE A 59 13.02 0.64 6.46
C ILE A 59 11.91 -0.10 5.74
N VAL A 60 12.18 -0.60 4.53
CA VAL A 60 11.22 -1.41 3.77
C VAL A 60 11.82 -2.77 3.47
N PHE A 61 11.09 -3.82 3.82
CA PHE A 61 11.40 -5.19 3.43
C PHE A 61 10.18 -5.81 2.73
N LYS A 62 10.39 -6.38 1.55
CA LYS A 62 9.35 -7.01 0.75
C LYS A 62 9.93 -8.07 -0.14
N ASP A 63 9.15 -9.13 -0.40
CA ASP A 63 9.55 -10.17 -1.34
C ASP A 63 8.32 -10.92 -1.87
N LEU A 64 8.55 -11.79 -2.85
CA LEU A 64 7.57 -12.72 -3.38
C LEU A 64 7.37 -13.88 -2.41
N GLY A 65 6.13 -14.26 -2.16
CA GLY A 65 5.77 -15.37 -1.30
C GLY A 65 4.73 -15.05 -0.24
N LEU A 66 4.44 -16.02 0.58
CA LEU A 66 3.53 -15.89 1.71
C LEU A 66 4.19 -15.10 2.84
N VAL A 67 3.39 -14.45 3.68
CA VAL A 67 3.88 -13.63 4.80
C VAL A 67 4.91 -14.38 5.67
N ASN A 68 4.63 -15.64 6.01
CA ASN A 68 5.52 -16.47 6.82
C ASN A 68 6.73 -17.03 6.05
N GLN A 69 6.81 -16.84 4.74
CA GLN A 69 7.97 -17.19 3.92
C GLN A 69 8.88 -15.99 3.71
N VAL A 70 8.28 -14.79 3.64
CA VAL A 70 8.98 -13.53 3.42
C VAL A 70 9.63 -13.02 4.70
N PHE A 71 8.96 -13.18 5.86
CA PHE A 71 9.43 -12.65 7.14
C PHE A 71 9.79 -13.77 8.10
N ASP A 72 11.00 -13.72 8.60
CA ASP A 72 11.47 -14.49 9.75
C ASP A 72 11.64 -13.59 10.99
N GLU A 73 11.89 -14.21 12.14
CA GLU A 73 12.06 -13.48 13.40
C GLU A 73 13.25 -12.50 13.35
N GLN A 74 14.34 -12.85 12.65
CA GLN A 74 15.51 -11.99 12.53
C GLN A 74 15.20 -10.73 11.72
N THR A 75 14.49 -10.86 10.61
CA THR A 75 14.05 -9.74 9.77
C THR A 75 13.13 -8.81 10.56
N LEU A 76 12.15 -9.36 11.27
CA LEU A 76 11.22 -8.57 12.09
C LEU A 76 11.93 -7.82 13.22
N GLN A 77 12.89 -8.45 13.89
CA GLN A 77 13.69 -7.82 14.95
C GLN A 77 14.59 -6.69 14.44
N ALA A 78 15.01 -6.75 13.17
CA ALA A 78 15.83 -5.70 12.55
C ALA A 78 15.00 -4.46 12.16
N MET A 79 13.66 -4.59 12.05
CA MET A 79 12.75 -3.53 11.64
C MET A 79 12.15 -2.83 12.86
N GLN A 80 12.96 -2.03 13.56
CA GLN A 80 12.52 -1.28 14.74
C GLN A 80 11.90 0.05 14.35
N GLY A 81 10.87 0.48 15.07
CA GLY A 81 10.21 1.78 14.85
C GLY A 81 8.92 1.94 15.62
N ASN A 82 8.21 3.03 15.34
CA ASN A 82 6.97 3.41 16.01
C ASN A 82 5.74 3.31 15.11
N VAL A 83 5.96 3.32 13.80
CA VAL A 83 4.93 3.20 12.77
C VAL A 83 5.26 2.06 11.82
N ALA A 84 4.26 1.34 11.35
CA ALA A 84 4.45 0.36 10.30
C ALA A 84 3.24 0.30 9.38
N ILE A 85 3.49 0.05 8.11
CA ILE A 85 2.47 -0.33 7.14
C ILE A 85 2.84 -1.63 6.46
N GLY A 86 1.84 -2.41 6.05
CA GLY A 86 2.06 -3.70 5.42
C GLY A 86 1.09 -3.96 4.29
N HIS A 87 1.50 -4.87 3.40
CA HIS A 87 0.74 -5.27 2.24
C HIS A 87 0.87 -6.76 1.94
N THR A 88 -0.24 -7.41 1.57
CA THR A 88 -0.26 -8.72 0.91
C THR A 88 -0.84 -8.56 -0.48
N ARG A 89 -0.10 -9.05 -1.50
CA ARG A 89 -0.44 -8.84 -2.91
C ARG A 89 -1.23 -10.02 -3.47
N TYR A 90 -2.30 -9.66 -4.18
CA TYR A 90 -2.98 -10.48 -5.17
C TYR A 90 -2.97 -9.72 -6.50
N SER A 91 -2.39 -10.28 -7.56
CA SER A 91 -2.32 -9.57 -8.84
C SER A 91 -3.64 -9.66 -9.60
N THR A 92 -4.34 -8.54 -9.68
CA THR A 92 -5.46 -8.35 -10.59
C THR A 92 -5.00 -7.87 -11.96
N THR A 93 -3.91 -7.11 -11.99
CA THR A 93 -3.25 -6.57 -13.18
C THR A 93 -1.74 -6.51 -12.97
N GLY A 94 -0.98 -6.84 -14.02
CA GLY A 94 0.49 -6.83 -14.01
C GLY A 94 1.13 -8.14 -13.55
N ALA A 95 2.40 -8.30 -13.88
CA ALA A 95 3.18 -9.49 -13.52
C ALA A 95 3.46 -9.53 -12.02
N SER A 96 3.51 -10.74 -11.46
CA SER A 96 4.00 -10.99 -10.10
C SER A 96 5.51 -10.91 -10.09
N THR A 97 6.02 -9.69 -9.99
CA THR A 97 7.46 -9.40 -9.92
C THR A 97 7.78 -8.66 -8.62
N TRP A 98 9.05 -8.72 -8.20
CA TRP A 98 9.51 -8.07 -6.97
C TRP A 98 9.28 -6.55 -7.02
N GLU A 99 9.44 -5.93 -8.18
CA GLU A 99 9.23 -4.49 -8.39
C GLU A 99 7.79 -4.08 -8.04
N ASN A 100 6.83 -4.96 -8.31
CA ASN A 100 5.41 -4.73 -8.05
C ASN A 100 4.98 -5.12 -6.62
N ALA A 101 5.87 -5.73 -5.82
CA ALA A 101 5.59 -5.96 -4.40
C ALA A 101 5.51 -4.62 -3.66
N GLN A 102 4.57 -4.52 -2.72
CA GLN A 102 4.32 -3.33 -1.94
C GLN A 102 4.69 -3.57 -0.46
N PRO A 103 4.96 -2.51 0.33
CA PRO A 103 4.82 -1.07 0.03
C PRO A 103 5.80 -0.55 -1.03
N MET A 104 5.34 0.43 -1.83
CA MET A 104 6.20 1.22 -2.70
C MET A 104 6.86 2.31 -1.89
N PHE A 105 8.18 2.47 -2.05
CA PHE A 105 8.93 3.51 -1.35
C PHE A 105 9.50 4.53 -2.35
N ARG A 106 9.35 5.81 -2.03
CA ARG A 106 9.93 6.93 -2.78
C ARG A 106 10.51 7.96 -1.82
N SER A 107 11.74 8.36 -2.10
CA SER A 107 12.42 9.40 -1.31
C SER A 107 11.74 10.77 -1.49
N MET A 108 11.64 11.52 -0.39
CA MET A 108 11.17 12.91 -0.35
C MET A 108 12.31 13.88 -0.02
N GLY A 109 13.57 13.47 -0.16
CA GLY A 109 14.76 14.24 0.16
C GLY A 109 15.90 13.33 0.63
N GLU A 110 16.78 13.85 1.46
CA GLU A 110 17.96 13.08 1.92
C GLU A 110 17.58 12.05 2.99
N ASP A 111 16.74 12.42 3.96
CA ASP A 111 16.47 11.60 5.16
C ASP A 111 15.02 11.13 5.29
N THR A 112 14.14 11.48 4.35
CA THR A 112 12.72 11.15 4.44
C THR A 112 12.20 10.51 3.15
N GLY A 113 11.13 9.73 3.29
CA GLY A 113 10.47 9.09 2.17
C GLY A 113 9.01 8.75 2.48
N VAL A 114 8.25 8.44 1.45
CA VAL A 114 6.91 7.88 1.59
C VAL A 114 6.93 6.40 1.25
N ALA A 115 6.42 5.58 2.14
CA ALA A 115 6.01 4.21 1.86
C ALA A 115 4.49 4.19 1.63
N LEU A 116 4.04 3.54 0.56
CA LEU A 116 2.64 3.49 0.15
C LEU A 116 2.22 2.05 -0.14
N ALA A 117 1.13 1.61 0.47
CA ALA A 117 0.45 0.36 0.17
C ALA A 117 -0.97 0.65 -0.34
N HIS A 118 -1.40 -0.08 -1.36
CA HIS A 118 -2.62 0.15 -2.12
C HIS A 118 -3.42 -1.15 -2.27
N ASN A 119 -4.68 -1.09 -1.87
CA ASN A 119 -5.69 -2.07 -2.24
C ASN A 119 -6.69 -1.38 -3.16
N GLY A 120 -6.93 -1.95 -4.33
CA GLY A 120 -7.86 -1.41 -5.32
C GLY A 120 -7.26 -1.33 -6.73
N ASN A 121 -7.91 -0.53 -7.58
CA ASN A 121 -7.48 -0.30 -8.96
C ASN A 121 -7.89 1.10 -9.42
N LEU A 122 -6.93 1.82 -10.00
CA LEU A 122 -7.16 3.17 -10.53
C LEU A 122 -7.58 3.12 -12.00
N VAL A 123 -8.52 3.98 -12.36
CA VAL A 123 -9.04 4.06 -13.75
C VAL A 123 -8.39 5.17 -14.56
N ASN A 124 -7.72 6.13 -13.91
CA ASN A 124 -7.07 7.25 -14.59
C ASN A 124 -5.53 7.18 -14.56
N THR A 125 -4.95 5.99 -14.39
CA THR A 125 -3.51 5.73 -14.30
C THR A 125 -2.71 6.40 -15.42
N THR A 126 -3.19 6.34 -16.67
CA THR A 126 -2.52 6.99 -17.81
C THR A 126 -2.44 8.51 -17.66
N ALA A 127 -3.47 9.16 -17.10
CA ALA A 127 -3.45 10.61 -16.87
C ALA A 127 -2.46 10.99 -15.77
N LEU A 128 -2.41 10.21 -14.69
CA LEU A 128 -1.45 10.38 -13.59
C LEU A 128 -0.01 10.17 -14.08
N LEU A 129 0.24 9.13 -14.88
CA LEU A 129 1.56 8.87 -15.47
C LEU A 129 2.02 10.02 -16.39
N ARG A 130 1.15 10.50 -17.27
CA ARG A 130 1.47 11.68 -18.10
C ARG A 130 1.83 12.90 -17.25
N ARG A 131 1.14 13.08 -16.11
CA ARG A 131 1.48 14.15 -15.18
C ARG A 131 2.85 13.95 -14.56
N ALA A 132 3.20 12.74 -14.15
CA ALA A 132 4.52 12.41 -13.61
C ALA A 132 5.64 12.65 -14.65
N ILE A 133 5.41 12.28 -15.91
CA ILE A 133 6.34 12.55 -17.02
C ILE A 133 6.51 14.06 -17.24
N GLN A 134 5.43 14.83 -17.28
CA GLN A 134 5.48 16.30 -17.44
C GLN A 134 6.26 17.00 -16.32
N LEU A 135 6.26 16.41 -15.12
CA LEU A 135 7.02 16.90 -13.97
C LEU A 135 8.47 16.41 -13.96
N GLY A 136 8.86 15.57 -14.91
CA GLY A 136 10.20 14.98 -14.97
C GLY A 136 10.47 13.93 -13.90
N ILE A 137 9.42 13.36 -13.29
CA ILE A 137 9.51 12.36 -12.23
C ILE A 137 9.71 10.97 -12.84
N MET A 138 9.03 10.70 -13.94
CA MET A 138 9.02 9.44 -14.68
C MET A 138 9.38 9.66 -16.15
N SER A 139 9.81 8.60 -16.83
CA SER A 139 10.20 8.64 -18.25
C SER A 139 9.07 8.15 -19.16
N GLU A 140 9.14 8.50 -20.46
CA GLU A 140 8.18 8.03 -21.46
C GLU A 140 8.21 6.50 -21.66
N ASN A 141 9.33 5.85 -21.36
CA ASN A 141 9.45 4.39 -21.46
C ASN A 141 8.52 3.65 -20.48
N GLU A 142 8.05 4.32 -19.44
CA GLU A 142 7.11 3.75 -18.44
C GLU A 142 5.67 3.73 -18.95
N LEU A 143 5.38 4.37 -20.10
CA LEU A 143 4.08 4.26 -20.79
C LEU A 143 3.82 2.86 -21.37
N ASP A 144 4.86 2.04 -21.55
CA ASP A 144 4.74 0.70 -22.13
C ASP A 144 4.30 -0.39 -21.13
N GLY A 145 3.80 0.01 -19.94
CA GLY A 145 3.04 -0.87 -19.04
C GLY A 145 3.86 -1.59 -17.94
N CYS A 146 5.10 -1.14 -17.69
CA CYS A 146 5.93 -1.74 -16.62
C CYS A 146 5.67 -1.16 -15.23
N THR A 147 4.96 -0.04 -15.12
CA THR A 147 4.80 0.70 -13.87
C THR A 147 3.43 0.47 -13.26
N SER A 148 3.39 0.15 -11.96
CA SER A 148 2.12 -0.02 -11.25
C SER A 148 1.47 1.34 -10.96
N ASP A 149 0.14 1.37 -10.83
CA ASP A 149 -0.63 2.55 -10.40
C ASP A 149 -0.16 3.07 -9.03
N THR A 150 0.17 2.16 -8.11
CA THR A 150 0.73 2.48 -6.80
C THR A 150 2.05 3.23 -6.90
N ASP A 151 2.92 2.82 -7.82
CA ASP A 151 4.21 3.46 -8.02
C ASP A 151 4.09 4.88 -8.56
N ILE A 152 3.17 5.10 -9.48
CA ILE A 152 2.87 6.43 -10.02
C ILE A 152 2.38 7.36 -8.91
N VAL A 153 1.44 6.88 -8.08
CA VAL A 153 0.91 7.66 -6.95
C VAL A 153 2.00 7.97 -5.93
N ALA A 154 2.81 6.97 -5.54
CA ALA A 154 3.93 7.15 -4.60
C ALA A 154 4.94 8.18 -5.11
N SER A 155 5.27 8.14 -6.41
CA SER A 155 6.21 9.08 -7.05
C SER A 155 5.67 10.51 -7.08
N LEU A 156 4.39 10.69 -7.40
CA LEU A 156 3.73 12.00 -7.39
C LEU A 156 3.61 12.57 -5.97
N LEU A 157 3.28 11.74 -4.98
CA LEU A 157 3.25 12.13 -3.57
C LEU A 157 4.63 12.59 -3.11
N ALA A 158 5.66 11.76 -3.32
CA ALA A 158 7.02 12.07 -2.91
C ALA A 158 7.51 13.39 -3.51
N HIS A 159 7.32 13.60 -4.82
CA HIS A 159 7.71 14.84 -5.49
C HIS A 159 7.04 16.08 -4.89
N THR A 160 5.74 15.99 -4.59
CA THR A 160 4.98 17.11 -4.02
C THR A 160 5.37 17.34 -2.57
N ALA A 161 5.59 16.27 -1.81
CA ALA A 161 5.89 16.30 -0.38
C ALA A 161 7.25 16.96 -0.04
N VAL A 162 8.22 16.93 -0.96
CA VAL A 162 9.51 17.63 -0.78
C VAL A 162 9.33 19.09 -0.35
N LYS A 163 8.28 19.77 -0.82
CA LYS A 163 8.05 21.20 -0.56
C LYS A 163 7.00 21.47 0.52
N HIS A 164 6.05 20.58 0.70
CA HIS A 164 4.83 20.86 1.45
C HIS A 164 4.54 19.82 2.55
N GLY A 165 5.33 18.74 2.63
CA GLY A 165 5.04 17.62 3.49
C GLY A 165 4.05 16.64 2.87
N LEU A 166 3.97 15.43 3.45
CA LEU A 166 3.16 14.35 2.90
C LEU A 166 1.65 14.60 3.03
N GLU A 167 1.21 15.22 4.13
CA GLU A 167 -0.20 15.57 4.34
C GLU A 167 -0.72 16.50 3.24
N ASP A 168 -0.05 17.61 3.01
CA ASP A 168 -0.42 18.56 1.95
C ASP A 168 -0.34 17.93 0.56
N ALA A 169 0.68 17.10 0.31
CA ALA A 169 0.81 16.36 -0.94
C ALA A 169 -0.39 15.43 -1.17
N ALA A 170 -0.81 14.70 -0.14
CA ALA A 170 -1.97 13.82 -0.19
C ALA A 170 -3.27 14.62 -0.45
N LEU A 171 -3.50 15.70 0.29
CA LEU A 171 -4.67 16.56 0.11
C LEU A 171 -4.77 17.16 -1.30
N HIS A 172 -3.63 17.41 -1.96
CA HIS A 172 -3.60 17.96 -3.33
C HIS A 172 -3.71 16.90 -4.41
N LEU A 173 -3.20 15.69 -4.18
CA LEU A 173 -3.15 14.62 -5.18
C LEU A 173 -4.41 13.74 -5.15
N LEU A 174 -4.81 13.27 -3.97
CA LEU A 174 -5.86 12.26 -3.86
C LEU A 174 -7.22 12.66 -4.46
N PRO A 175 -7.65 13.96 -4.40
CA PRO A 175 -8.86 14.38 -5.10
C PRO A 175 -8.82 14.23 -6.64
N LYS A 176 -7.64 13.98 -7.21
CA LYS A 176 -7.42 13.79 -8.66
C LYS A 176 -7.24 12.33 -9.03
N VAL A 177 -7.22 11.44 -8.05
CA VAL A 177 -7.15 10.00 -8.25
C VAL A 177 -8.55 9.45 -8.46
N GLU A 178 -8.74 8.69 -9.53
CA GLU A 178 -10.04 8.11 -9.89
C GLU A 178 -9.94 6.58 -9.87
N GLY A 179 -10.94 5.94 -9.28
CA GLY A 179 -11.03 4.48 -9.16
C GLY A 179 -11.52 4.06 -7.79
N ALA A 180 -11.47 2.76 -7.55
CA ALA A 180 -11.70 2.19 -6.23
C ALA A 180 -10.34 2.01 -5.54
N TYR A 181 -10.12 2.64 -4.39
CA TYR A 181 -8.84 2.53 -3.69
C TYR A 181 -8.97 2.66 -2.18
N CYS A 182 -8.08 1.93 -1.52
CA CYS A 182 -7.71 2.13 -0.13
C CYS A 182 -6.18 2.26 -0.09
N PHE A 183 -5.69 3.41 0.33
CA PHE A 183 -4.27 3.67 0.56
C PHE A 183 -3.96 3.68 2.05
N VAL A 184 -2.89 3.03 2.43
CA VAL A 184 -2.18 3.30 3.68
C VAL A 184 -0.77 3.73 3.32
N MET A 185 -0.31 4.82 3.92
CA MET A 185 1.01 5.38 3.66
C MET A 185 1.62 5.87 4.95
N CYS A 186 2.94 5.89 5.01
CA CYS A 186 3.66 6.50 6.11
C CYS A 186 4.90 7.25 5.60
N ASP A 187 5.30 8.24 6.34
CA ASP A 187 6.64 8.76 6.38
C ASP A 187 7.42 8.14 7.56
N ASN A 188 8.40 8.84 8.09
CA ASN A 188 9.24 8.29 9.14
C ASN A 188 8.53 8.10 10.50
N ASP A 189 7.42 8.81 10.76
CA ASP A 189 6.77 8.81 12.08
C ASP A 189 5.24 8.90 12.06
N THR A 190 4.64 9.17 10.90
CA THR A 190 3.19 9.41 10.78
C THR A 190 2.55 8.44 9.79
N ILE A 191 1.36 7.96 10.11
CA ILE A 191 0.52 7.15 9.24
C ILE A 191 -0.61 7.99 8.67
N TYR A 192 -0.85 7.83 7.39
CA TYR A 192 -1.97 8.39 6.67
C TYR A 192 -2.78 7.27 6.03
N ALA A 193 -4.09 7.37 6.12
CA ALA A 193 -5.01 6.45 5.47
C ALA A 193 -6.02 7.21 4.63
N ALA A 194 -6.29 6.71 3.43
CA ALA A 194 -7.25 7.32 2.53
C ALA A 194 -8.01 6.25 1.75
N ARG A 195 -9.28 6.52 1.46
CA ARG A 195 -10.11 5.67 0.60
C ARG A 195 -10.79 6.51 -0.47
N ASP A 196 -11.26 5.83 -1.51
CA ASP A 196 -12.02 6.47 -2.58
C ASP A 196 -13.29 7.16 -2.05
N PRO A 197 -13.74 8.25 -2.72
CA PRO A 197 -14.88 9.07 -2.26
C PRO A 197 -16.20 8.29 -2.16
N TYR A 198 -16.31 7.18 -2.87
CA TYR A 198 -17.52 6.36 -2.91
C TYR A 198 -17.50 5.23 -1.88
N GLY A 199 -16.33 4.98 -1.24
CA GLY A 199 -16.16 3.92 -0.27
C GLY A 199 -16.29 2.52 -0.88
N VAL A 200 -15.88 2.35 -2.13
CA VAL A 200 -15.91 1.05 -2.82
C VAL A 200 -14.91 0.09 -2.15
N CYS A 201 -13.70 0.57 -1.89
CA CYS A 201 -12.74 -0.18 -1.09
C CYS A 201 -12.99 0.04 0.40
N LEU A 202 -12.95 -1.05 1.18
CA LEU A 202 -13.15 -1.01 2.62
C LEU A 202 -11.87 -0.57 3.32
N LEU A 203 -12.02 0.34 4.28
CA LEU A 203 -10.98 0.75 5.21
C LEU A 203 -11.59 0.81 6.61
N TYR A 204 -11.04 0.04 7.51
CA TYR A 204 -11.38 0.06 8.94
C TYR A 204 -10.26 0.73 9.71
N THR A 205 -10.63 1.56 10.66
CA THR A 205 -9.72 2.17 11.62
C THR A 205 -10.21 1.83 13.03
N SER A 206 -9.28 1.59 13.93
CA SER A 206 -9.55 1.27 15.32
C SER A 206 -8.49 1.94 16.20
N ASP A 207 -8.91 2.44 17.36
CA ASP A 207 -8.01 2.74 18.47
C ASP A 207 -8.09 1.57 19.43
N ALA A 208 -7.04 0.76 19.51
CA ALA A 208 -7.01 -0.43 20.34
C ALA A 208 -7.21 -0.14 21.85
N ALA A 209 -6.97 1.10 22.28
CA ALA A 209 -7.24 1.52 23.67
C ALA A 209 -8.74 1.69 23.95
N ASP A 210 -9.53 2.08 22.95
CA ASP A 210 -10.98 2.26 23.06
C ASP A 210 -11.75 0.96 22.83
N ASP A 211 -11.20 0.01 22.08
CA ASP A 211 -11.85 -1.28 21.74
C ASP A 211 -11.89 -2.28 22.91
N MET A 212 -11.23 -2.00 24.04
CA MET A 212 -11.25 -2.83 25.24
C MET A 212 -12.59 -2.83 26.00
N GLN A 213 -13.61 -2.14 25.51
CA GLN A 213 -14.95 -2.08 26.13
C GLN A 213 -15.98 -3.01 25.49
N CYS A 214 -15.64 -3.80 24.50
CA CYS A 214 -16.53 -4.78 23.90
C CYS A 214 -16.27 -6.20 24.45
N VAL A 215 -16.63 -6.44 25.70
CA VAL A 215 -16.80 -7.79 26.27
C VAL A 215 -18.23 -7.91 26.79
#